data_924ffb5b8a5cd117b281e7282a30af9c
#
_entry.id   924ffb5b8a5cd117b281e7282a30af9c
#
_cell.length_a   1.000
_cell.length_b   1.000
_cell.length_c   1.000
_cell.angle_alpha   90.00
_cell.angle_beta   90.00
_cell.angle_gamma   90.00
#
_symmetry.space_group_name_H-M   'P 1'
#
loop_
_entity.id
_entity.type
_entity.pdbx_description
1 polymer ?
#
loop_
_entity_poly.entity_id
_entity_poly.type
_entity_poly.pdbx_seq_one_letter_code
_entity_poly.pdbx_strand_id
1 'polypeptide(L)'
;MNWIETLLITLGISLDIFGIVTCEGALLAEIDKKRLAAGSLLVALLQTIALYLGDLVGGASLRYDIKDKQILTVRVIVAIIFIVLGVRMILKAWKNKSIVERREENGLSLGRILKCVGASSVCTLLVGVAFGFLGTNVTIVLIMVGCLTGLMVVFGMYTGYRFGFEQKTKAYSIGGVLLIIGGIDVVIRYIVH
;
A
#
# COMPACT_ATOMS: atom_id res chain seq x y z
N MET A 1 4.58 18.73 1.90
CA MET A 1 3.40 17.90 1.57
C MET A 1 2.26 18.22 2.52
N ASN A 2 1.04 18.34 2.01
CA ASN A 2 -0.15 18.56 2.84
C ASN A 2 -0.57 17.27 3.53
N TRP A 3 -1.20 17.41 4.70
CA TRP A 3 -1.77 16.28 5.44
C TRP A 3 -2.73 15.43 4.61
N ILE A 4 -3.52 16.08 3.75
CA ILE A 4 -4.49 15.43 2.87
C ILE A 4 -3.80 14.55 1.82
N GLU A 5 -2.72 15.02 1.20
CA GLU A 5 -1.92 14.26 0.23
C GLU A 5 -1.31 13.00 0.88
N THR A 6 -0.68 13.19 2.04
CA THR A 6 -0.11 12.07 2.81
C THR A 6 -1.17 11.04 3.15
N LEU A 7 -2.35 11.49 3.58
CA LEU A 7 -3.47 10.62 3.93
C LEU A 7 -4.02 9.87 2.71
N LEU A 8 -4.18 10.54 1.56
CA LEU A 8 -4.64 9.91 0.32
C LEU A 8 -3.68 8.79 -0.13
N ILE A 9 -2.38 9.06 -0.13
CA ILE A 9 -1.37 8.09 -0.56
C ILE A 9 -1.30 6.92 0.43
N THR A 10 -1.30 7.19 1.72
CA THR A 10 -1.26 6.14 2.75
C THR A 10 -2.52 5.27 2.75
N LEU A 11 -3.69 5.85 2.51
CA LEU A 11 -4.93 5.09 2.28
C LEU A 11 -4.83 4.22 1.03
N GLY A 12 -4.31 4.76 -0.07
CA GLY A 12 -4.13 4.00 -1.31
C GLY A 12 -3.28 2.74 -1.11
N ILE A 13 -2.16 2.86 -0.40
CA ILE A 13 -1.28 1.72 -0.07
C ILE A 13 -1.99 0.72 0.86
N SER A 14 -2.67 1.23 1.88
CA SER A 14 -3.38 0.38 2.85
C SER A 14 -4.52 -0.41 2.19
N LEU A 15 -5.16 0.14 1.14
CA LEU A 15 -6.17 -0.57 0.33
C LEU A 15 -5.57 -1.69 -0.54
N ASP A 16 -4.29 -1.61 -0.95
CA ASP A 16 -3.61 -2.75 -1.60
C ASP A 16 -3.53 -3.94 -0.64
N ILE A 17 -3.16 -3.68 0.62
CA ILE A 17 -3.13 -4.72 1.67
C ILE A 17 -4.53 -5.24 1.99
N PHE A 18 -5.52 -4.35 2.11
CA PHE A 18 -6.92 -4.76 2.30
C PHE A 18 -7.37 -5.73 1.19
N GLY A 19 -7.07 -5.43 -0.07
CA GLY A 19 -7.42 -6.29 -1.19
C GLY A 19 -6.75 -7.67 -1.14
N ILE A 20 -5.48 -7.74 -0.71
CA ILE A 20 -4.74 -9.00 -0.52
C ILE A 20 -5.37 -9.82 0.60
N VAL A 21 -5.58 -9.20 1.76
CA VAL A 21 -6.09 -9.88 2.96
C VAL A 21 -7.54 -10.29 2.81
N THR A 22 -8.35 -9.54 2.06
CA THR A 22 -9.72 -9.93 1.69
C THR A 22 -9.73 -11.25 0.90
N CYS A 23 -8.75 -11.46 0.03
CA CYS A 23 -8.58 -12.75 -0.66
C CYS A 23 -8.34 -13.91 0.29
N GLU A 24 -7.42 -13.72 1.23
CA GLU A 24 -7.09 -14.76 2.20
C GLU A 24 -8.26 -15.01 3.16
N GLY A 25 -8.98 -13.95 3.56
CA GLY A 25 -10.19 -14.05 4.39
C GLY A 25 -11.32 -14.83 3.73
N ALA A 26 -11.48 -14.67 2.40
CA ALA A 26 -12.51 -15.41 1.64
C ALA A 26 -12.24 -16.92 1.54
N LEU A 27 -10.98 -17.35 1.72
CA LEU A 27 -10.58 -18.76 1.68
C LEU A 27 -10.71 -19.46 3.04
N LEU A 28 -10.93 -18.72 4.12
CA LEU A 28 -10.97 -19.28 5.47
C LEU A 28 -12.32 -19.94 5.80
N ALA A 29 -12.26 -21.10 6.45
CA ALA A 29 -13.43 -21.74 7.06
C ALA A 29 -13.73 -21.13 8.43
N GLU A 30 -12.70 -20.79 9.23
CA GLU A 30 -12.83 -20.18 10.56
C GLU A 30 -11.78 -19.10 10.80
N ILE A 31 -12.13 -18.05 11.54
CA ILE A 31 -11.23 -16.96 11.92
C ILE A 31 -10.71 -17.20 13.34
N ASP A 32 -9.45 -17.59 13.46
CA ASP A 32 -8.74 -17.60 14.75
C ASP A 32 -8.26 -16.16 15.09
N LYS A 33 -8.88 -15.56 16.11
CA LYS A 33 -8.61 -14.18 16.54
C LYS A 33 -7.14 -13.95 16.92
N LYS A 34 -6.49 -14.96 17.53
CA LYS A 34 -5.09 -14.86 17.95
C LYS A 34 -4.15 -14.82 16.74
N ARG A 35 -4.38 -15.70 15.77
CA ARG A 35 -3.61 -15.73 14.52
C ARG A 35 -3.86 -14.48 13.67
N LEU A 36 -5.10 -13.96 13.67
CA LEU A 36 -5.42 -12.71 13.00
C LEU A 36 -4.67 -11.53 13.62
N ALA A 37 -4.67 -11.39 14.95
CA ALA A 37 -3.94 -10.32 15.63
C ALA A 37 -2.42 -10.40 15.38
N ALA A 38 -1.84 -11.60 15.49
CA ALA A 38 -0.42 -11.80 15.17
C ALA A 38 -0.11 -11.48 13.70
N GLY A 39 -0.96 -11.91 12.77
CA GLY A 39 -0.82 -11.63 11.35
C GLY A 39 -0.93 -10.14 11.03
N SER A 40 -1.89 -9.42 11.64
CA SER A 40 -2.06 -7.97 11.43
C SER A 40 -0.85 -7.18 11.93
N LEU A 41 -0.32 -7.53 13.10
CA LEU A 41 0.88 -6.91 13.64
C LEU A 41 2.10 -7.15 12.74
N LEU A 42 2.28 -8.39 12.29
CA LEU A 42 3.41 -8.77 11.43
C LEU A 42 3.34 -8.05 10.08
N VAL A 43 2.17 -7.97 9.46
CA VAL A 43 1.97 -7.25 8.21
C VAL A 43 2.21 -5.75 8.39
N ALA A 44 1.69 -5.15 9.46
CA ALA A 44 1.90 -3.72 9.76
C ALA A 44 3.39 -3.41 9.97
N LEU A 45 4.11 -4.25 10.72
CA LEU A 45 5.55 -4.09 10.92
C LEU A 45 6.32 -4.20 9.59
N LEU A 46 6.01 -5.20 8.77
CA LEU A 46 6.68 -5.41 7.49
C LEU A 46 6.48 -4.22 6.53
N GLN A 47 5.27 -3.66 6.48
CA GLN A 47 4.96 -2.48 5.67
C GLN A 47 5.67 -1.23 6.20
N THR A 48 5.70 -1.04 7.52
CA THR A 48 6.39 0.09 8.16
C THR A 48 7.89 0.03 7.89
N ILE A 49 8.50 -1.16 8.00
CA ILE A 49 9.93 -1.37 7.69
C ILE A 49 10.20 -1.11 6.21
N ALA A 50 9.37 -1.62 5.30
CA ALA A 50 9.52 -1.41 3.86
C ALA A 50 9.46 0.09 3.50
N LEU A 51 8.51 0.82 4.10
CA LEU A 51 8.37 2.25 3.88
C LEU A 51 9.58 3.02 4.44
N TYR A 52 10.04 2.67 5.64
CA TYR A 52 11.22 3.30 6.25
C TYR A 52 12.49 3.08 5.42
N LEU A 53 12.71 1.85 4.94
CA LEU A 53 13.84 1.56 4.06
C LEU A 53 13.76 2.34 2.75
N GLY A 54 12.55 2.46 2.17
CA GLY A 54 12.33 3.28 0.98
C GLY A 54 12.66 4.75 1.22
N ASP A 55 12.18 5.31 2.33
CA ASP A 55 12.45 6.69 2.72
C ASP A 55 13.94 6.96 2.94
N LEU A 56 14.65 6.03 3.59
CA LEU A 56 16.11 6.11 3.76
C LEU A 56 16.84 6.21 2.41
N VAL A 57 16.43 5.39 1.43
CA VAL A 57 17.01 5.42 0.07
C VAL A 57 16.70 6.74 -0.63
N GLY A 58 15.44 7.21 -0.58
CA GLY A 58 15.02 8.48 -1.16
C GLY A 58 15.71 9.67 -0.49
N GLY A 59 15.75 9.72 0.84
CA GLY A 59 16.37 10.79 1.61
C GLY A 59 17.90 10.84 1.47
N ALA A 60 18.57 9.69 1.35
CA ALA A 60 20.00 9.63 1.10
C ALA A 60 20.37 10.26 -0.25
N SER A 61 19.53 10.05 -1.26
CA SER A 61 19.74 10.64 -2.60
C SER A 61 19.64 12.17 -2.60
N LEU A 62 18.85 12.76 -1.69
CA LEU A 62 18.74 14.23 -1.55
C LEU A 62 19.92 14.88 -0.82
N ARG A 63 20.69 14.14 -0.05
CA ARG A 63 21.85 14.66 0.70
C ARG A 63 23.06 14.95 -0.20
N TYR A 64 23.09 14.42 -1.40
CA TYR A 64 24.09 14.76 -2.39
C TYR A 64 23.60 16.01 -3.14
N ASP A 65 24.20 17.16 -2.84
CA ASP A 65 24.11 18.52 -3.41
C ASP A 65 23.32 18.62 -4.74
N ILE A 66 21.98 18.67 -4.62
CA ILE A 66 21.09 18.63 -5.77
C ILE A 66 20.87 20.06 -6.27
N LYS A 67 21.39 20.37 -7.46
CA LYS A 67 21.12 21.62 -8.19
C LYS A 67 19.62 21.70 -8.52
N ASP A 68 19.07 22.91 -8.59
CA ASP A 68 17.63 23.19 -8.81
C ASP A 68 16.99 22.41 -9.97
N LYS A 69 17.74 22.14 -11.05
CA LYS A 69 17.30 21.33 -12.19
C LYS A 69 17.06 19.85 -11.83
N GLN A 70 17.74 19.32 -10.82
CA GLN A 70 17.58 17.93 -10.39
C GLN A 70 16.36 17.76 -9.50
N ILE A 71 15.94 18.80 -8.78
CA ILE A 71 14.73 18.79 -7.96
C ILE A 71 13.49 18.54 -8.82
N LEU A 72 13.40 19.16 -9.98
CA LEU A 72 12.28 18.95 -10.91
C LEU A 72 12.25 17.51 -11.43
N THR A 73 13.41 16.95 -11.77
CA THR A 73 13.53 15.55 -12.22
C THR A 73 13.05 14.56 -11.14
N VAL A 74 13.44 14.79 -9.88
CA VAL A 74 13.03 13.97 -8.74
C VAL A 74 11.50 14.03 -8.56
N ARG A 75 10.88 15.19 -8.66
CA ARG A 75 9.43 15.37 -8.54
C ARG A 75 8.66 14.63 -9.66
N VAL A 76 9.18 14.68 -10.88
CA VAL A 76 8.62 13.91 -12.00
C VAL A 76 8.70 12.41 -11.73
N ILE A 77 9.83 11.92 -11.23
CA ILE A 77 10.00 10.50 -10.87
C ILE A 77 8.97 10.07 -9.81
N VAL A 78 8.78 10.87 -8.78
CA VAL A 78 7.79 10.61 -7.72
C VAL A 78 6.38 10.51 -8.29
N ALA A 79 5.99 11.45 -9.14
CA ALA A 79 4.67 11.44 -9.78
C ALA A 79 4.47 10.18 -10.66
N ILE A 80 5.50 9.80 -11.43
CA ILE A 80 5.48 8.57 -12.24
C ILE A 80 5.32 7.34 -11.34
N ILE A 81 6.03 7.26 -10.22
CA ILE A 81 5.91 6.14 -9.27
C ILE A 81 4.46 6.00 -8.80
N PHE A 82 3.81 7.07 -8.36
CA PHE A 82 2.43 7.01 -7.87
C PHE A 82 1.44 6.63 -8.97
N ILE A 83 1.59 7.19 -10.17
CA ILE A 83 0.71 6.87 -11.31
C ILE A 83 0.89 5.40 -11.72
N VAL A 84 2.11 4.91 -11.84
CA VAL A 84 2.39 3.51 -12.23
C VAL A 84 1.84 2.54 -11.17
N LEU A 85 2.00 2.85 -9.89
CA LEU A 85 1.45 2.02 -8.81
C LEU A 85 -0.09 2.03 -8.82
N GLY A 86 -0.71 3.18 -9.06
CA GLY A 86 -2.15 3.30 -9.18
C GLY A 86 -2.71 2.51 -10.37
N VAL A 87 -2.09 2.64 -11.54
CA VAL A 87 -2.45 1.85 -12.74
C VAL A 87 -2.27 0.35 -12.49
N ARG A 88 -1.15 -0.06 -11.90
CA ARG A 88 -0.90 -1.46 -11.54
C ARG A 88 -2.01 -2.01 -10.62
N MET A 89 -2.49 -1.21 -9.67
CA MET A 89 -3.53 -1.59 -8.75
C MET A 89 -4.89 -1.76 -9.44
N ILE A 90 -5.22 -0.87 -10.38
CA ILE A 90 -6.42 -0.99 -11.23
C ILE A 90 -6.32 -2.23 -12.15
N LEU A 91 -5.16 -2.50 -12.73
CA LEU A 91 -4.94 -3.71 -13.54
C LEU A 91 -5.10 -4.98 -12.71
N LYS A 92 -4.66 -4.98 -11.45
CA LYS A 92 -4.94 -6.09 -10.52
C LYS A 92 -6.44 -6.27 -10.29
N ALA A 93 -7.22 -5.19 -10.19
CA ALA A 93 -8.66 -5.25 -10.05
C ALA A 93 -9.33 -5.94 -11.25
N TRP A 94 -8.88 -5.62 -12.46
CA TRP A 94 -9.45 -6.19 -13.69
C TRP A 94 -9.07 -7.65 -13.92
N LYS A 95 -7.81 -8.01 -13.68
CA LYS A 95 -7.28 -9.34 -13.96
C LYS A 95 -7.84 -10.43 -13.04
N ASN A 96 -8.35 -10.07 -11.86
CA ASN A 96 -8.74 -11.02 -10.81
C ASN A 96 -10.23 -11.37 -10.78
N LYS A 97 -10.94 -11.28 -11.91
CA LYS A 97 -12.38 -11.53 -12.00
C LYS A 97 -12.80 -13.02 -11.93
N SER A 98 -11.85 -13.96 -11.92
CA SER A 98 -12.16 -15.39 -11.98
C SER A 98 -11.22 -16.21 -11.10
N ILE A 99 -11.46 -16.24 -9.80
CA ILE A 99 -10.90 -17.27 -8.93
C ILE A 99 -12.09 -18.08 -8.39
N VAL A 100 -12.10 -19.36 -8.73
CA VAL A 100 -13.09 -20.32 -8.24
C VAL A 100 -12.92 -20.45 -6.73
N GLU A 101 -14.00 -20.18 -5.99
CA GLU A 101 -14.06 -20.29 -4.54
C GLU A 101 -13.92 -21.76 -4.13
N ARG A 102 -12.73 -22.20 -3.77
CA ARG A 102 -12.52 -23.39 -2.96
C ARG A 102 -12.12 -22.92 -1.57
N ARG A 103 -13.05 -23.03 -0.61
CA ARG A 103 -12.71 -22.86 0.80
C ARG A 103 -11.77 -24.00 1.20
N GLU A 104 -10.57 -23.65 1.63
CA GLU A 104 -9.61 -24.62 2.16
C GLU A 104 -9.89 -24.82 3.65
N GLU A 105 -10.04 -26.08 4.07
CA GLU A 105 -10.19 -26.47 5.49
C GLU A 105 -8.93 -26.19 6.33
N ASN A 106 -7.82 -25.92 5.69
CA ASN A 106 -6.57 -25.55 6.35
C ASN A 106 -6.66 -24.08 6.79
N GLY A 107 -6.70 -23.86 8.11
CA GLY A 107 -6.75 -22.54 8.74
C GLY A 107 -5.71 -21.54 8.21
N LEU A 108 -5.73 -20.32 8.73
CA LEU A 108 -4.90 -19.18 8.35
C LEU A 108 -3.43 -19.57 8.12
N SER A 109 -3.02 -19.62 6.87
CA SER A 109 -1.62 -19.89 6.49
C SER A 109 -0.83 -18.57 6.48
N LEU A 110 -0.20 -18.24 7.62
CA LEU A 110 0.67 -17.05 7.74
C LEU A 110 1.72 -16.97 6.64
N GLY A 111 2.23 -18.13 6.18
CA GLY A 111 3.21 -18.17 5.08
C GLY A 111 2.65 -17.69 3.74
N ARG A 112 1.36 -17.94 3.44
CA ARG A 112 0.69 -17.47 2.23
C ARG A 112 0.47 -15.96 2.29
N ILE A 113 -0.04 -15.46 3.42
CA ILE A 113 -0.21 -14.02 3.67
C ILE A 113 1.14 -13.31 3.50
N LEU A 114 2.20 -13.84 4.11
CA LEU A 114 3.52 -13.24 4.07
C LEU A 114 4.08 -13.17 2.64
N LYS A 115 3.88 -14.20 1.80
CA LYS A 115 4.28 -14.17 0.38
C LYS A 115 3.53 -13.11 -0.41
N CYS A 116 2.20 -13.03 -0.23
CA CYS A 116 1.37 -12.05 -0.94
C CYS A 116 1.68 -10.61 -0.49
N VAL A 117 1.87 -10.41 0.81
CA VAL A 117 2.24 -9.12 1.40
C VAL A 117 3.66 -8.73 1.02
N GLY A 118 4.60 -9.69 0.95
CA GLY A 118 5.97 -9.43 0.48
C GLY A 118 6.00 -8.82 -0.91
N ALA A 119 5.16 -9.30 -1.83
CA ALA A 119 5.03 -8.70 -3.16
C ALA A 119 4.44 -7.26 -3.12
N SER A 120 3.57 -6.95 -2.14
CA SER A 120 3.04 -5.61 -1.92
C SER A 120 4.05 -4.70 -1.24
N SER A 121 4.92 -5.23 -0.38
CA SER A 121 5.96 -4.46 0.31
C SER A 121 6.93 -3.77 -0.65
N VAL A 122 7.15 -4.34 -1.85
CA VAL A 122 7.92 -3.66 -2.91
C VAL A 122 7.24 -2.36 -3.36
N CYS A 123 5.91 -2.34 -3.47
CA CYS A 123 5.17 -1.13 -3.79
C CYS A 123 5.28 -0.10 -2.68
N THR A 124 5.16 -0.53 -1.41
CA THR A 124 5.31 0.33 -0.23
C THR A 124 6.73 0.90 -0.14
N LEU A 125 7.75 0.11 -0.48
CA LEU A 125 9.13 0.57 -0.56
C LEU A 125 9.28 1.69 -1.60
N LEU A 126 8.72 1.54 -2.80
CA LEU A 126 8.74 2.58 -3.83
C LEU A 126 8.03 3.87 -3.39
N VAL A 127 6.92 3.74 -2.67
CA VAL A 127 6.24 4.88 -2.07
C VAL A 127 7.08 5.53 -0.96
N GLY A 128 7.79 4.72 -0.16
CA GLY A 128 8.78 5.21 0.80
C GLY A 128 9.87 6.05 0.13
N VAL A 129 10.42 5.57 -0.98
CA VAL A 129 11.40 6.34 -1.79
C VAL A 129 10.80 7.68 -2.25
N ALA A 130 9.54 7.67 -2.70
CA ALA A 130 8.84 8.87 -3.11
C ALA A 130 8.66 9.87 -1.95
N PHE A 131 8.32 9.41 -0.75
CA PHE A 131 8.22 10.25 0.44
C PHE A 131 9.59 10.80 0.87
N GLY A 132 10.65 10.00 0.77
CA GLY A 132 12.02 10.44 1.00
C GLY A 132 12.44 11.58 0.05
N PHE A 133 12.09 11.48 -1.21
CA PHE A 133 12.31 12.53 -2.20
C PHE A 133 11.50 13.80 -1.95
N LEU A 134 10.34 13.72 -1.33
CA LEU A 134 9.51 14.88 -1.00
C LEU A 134 9.88 15.54 0.33
N GLY A 135 10.82 14.97 1.08
CA GLY A 135 11.27 15.49 2.38
C GLY A 135 10.16 15.57 3.42
N THR A 136 9.25 14.59 3.43
CA THR A 136 8.12 14.56 4.36
C THR A 136 8.54 14.12 5.76
N ASN A 137 7.74 14.47 6.78
CA ASN A 137 7.96 13.99 8.14
C ASN A 137 7.71 12.48 8.23
N VAL A 138 8.77 11.69 8.09
CA VAL A 138 8.75 10.22 8.05
C VAL A 138 8.01 9.61 9.24
N THR A 139 8.22 10.14 10.44
CA THR A 139 7.60 9.61 11.67
C THR A 139 6.07 9.60 11.59
N ILE A 140 5.48 10.69 11.09
CA ILE A 140 4.02 10.79 10.94
C ILE A 140 3.52 9.78 9.91
N VAL A 141 4.22 9.67 8.77
CA VAL A 141 3.86 8.72 7.71
C VAL A 141 3.95 7.28 8.19
N LEU A 142 5.00 6.91 8.94
CA LEU A 142 5.19 5.57 9.51
C LEU A 142 4.06 5.19 10.46
N ILE A 143 3.69 6.11 11.35
CA ILE A 143 2.58 5.89 12.30
C ILE A 143 1.27 5.72 11.52
N MET A 144 0.99 6.59 10.54
CA MET A 144 -0.21 6.50 9.73
C MET A 144 -0.30 5.19 8.95
N VAL A 145 0.78 4.79 8.27
CA VAL A 145 0.82 3.53 7.51
C VAL A 145 0.68 2.33 8.45
N GLY A 146 1.39 2.30 9.58
CA GLY A 146 1.29 1.22 10.54
C GLY A 146 -0.13 1.03 11.09
N CYS A 147 -0.76 2.12 11.55
CA CYS A 147 -2.13 2.10 12.06
C CYS A 147 -3.15 1.72 10.98
N LEU A 148 -3.09 2.38 9.80
CA LEU A 148 -4.02 2.10 8.71
C LEU A 148 -3.87 0.66 8.20
N THR A 149 -2.64 0.18 8.01
CA THR A 149 -2.39 -1.19 7.56
C THR A 149 -2.92 -2.20 8.58
N GLY A 150 -2.67 -2.00 9.87
CA GLY A 150 -3.20 -2.88 10.92
C GLY A 150 -4.73 -2.95 10.90
N LEU A 151 -5.40 -1.81 10.81
CA LEU A 151 -6.85 -1.73 10.67
C LEU A 151 -7.34 -2.42 9.39
N MET A 152 -6.70 -2.15 8.25
CA MET A 152 -7.09 -2.72 6.96
C MET A 152 -6.90 -4.24 6.89
N VAL A 153 -5.92 -4.81 7.61
CA VAL A 153 -5.76 -6.27 7.72
C VAL A 153 -6.94 -6.87 8.49
N VAL A 154 -7.32 -6.30 9.62
CA VAL A 154 -8.46 -6.80 10.39
C VAL A 154 -9.76 -6.68 9.60
N PHE A 155 -10.05 -5.49 9.08
CA PHE A 155 -11.26 -5.27 8.27
C PHE A 155 -11.28 -6.11 7.00
N GLY A 156 -10.16 -6.23 6.29
CA GLY A 156 -10.03 -7.03 5.08
C GLY A 156 -10.32 -8.50 5.32
N MET A 157 -9.78 -9.07 6.41
CA MET A 157 -10.02 -10.45 6.78
C MET A 157 -11.52 -10.73 7.07
N TYR A 158 -12.15 -9.88 7.90
CA TYR A 158 -13.58 -10.02 8.20
C TYR A 158 -14.46 -9.81 6.97
N THR A 159 -14.11 -8.83 6.14
CA THR A 159 -14.85 -8.53 4.90
C THR A 159 -14.73 -9.68 3.90
N GLY A 160 -13.52 -10.23 3.74
CA GLY A 160 -13.29 -11.40 2.88
C GLY A 160 -14.06 -12.63 3.35
N TYR A 161 -14.02 -12.91 4.66
CA TYR A 161 -14.75 -14.02 5.26
C TYR A 161 -16.27 -13.91 5.05
N ARG A 162 -16.85 -12.70 5.18
CA ARG A 162 -18.30 -12.46 5.11
C ARG A 162 -18.84 -12.26 3.70
N PHE A 163 -18.10 -11.55 2.85
CA PHE A 163 -18.53 -11.09 1.52
C PHE A 163 -17.78 -11.74 0.35
N GLY A 164 -16.78 -12.58 0.63
CA GLY A 164 -16.01 -13.25 -0.40
C GLY A 164 -15.10 -12.30 -1.22
N PHE A 165 -14.83 -12.67 -2.48
CA PHE A 165 -13.86 -12.00 -3.35
C PHE A 165 -14.34 -10.69 -3.98
N GLU A 166 -15.62 -10.36 -3.96
CA GLU A 166 -16.17 -9.18 -4.65
C GLU A 166 -15.58 -7.86 -4.15
N GLN A 167 -15.38 -7.76 -2.84
CA GLN A 167 -14.89 -6.52 -2.21
C GLN A 167 -13.43 -6.23 -2.55
N LYS A 168 -12.64 -7.24 -2.89
CA LYS A 168 -11.25 -7.09 -3.34
C LYS A 168 -11.14 -6.20 -4.57
N THR A 169 -11.97 -6.44 -5.59
CA THR A 169 -11.95 -5.67 -6.83
C THR A 169 -12.27 -4.20 -6.58
N LYS A 170 -13.27 -3.93 -5.72
CA LYS A 170 -13.63 -2.57 -5.31
C LYS A 170 -12.47 -1.87 -4.58
N ALA A 171 -11.83 -2.57 -3.63
CA ALA A 171 -10.72 -2.03 -2.87
C ALA A 171 -9.52 -1.67 -3.77
N TYR A 172 -9.14 -2.54 -4.69
CA TYR A 172 -8.06 -2.26 -5.63
C TYR A 172 -8.40 -1.10 -6.59
N SER A 173 -9.65 -1.00 -7.05
CA SER A 173 -10.08 0.11 -7.90
C SER A 173 -10.01 1.44 -7.14
N ILE A 174 -10.56 1.50 -5.93
CA ILE A 174 -10.55 2.71 -5.11
C ILE A 174 -9.12 3.11 -4.74
N GLY A 175 -8.30 2.17 -4.25
CA GLY A 175 -6.91 2.45 -3.89
C GLY A 175 -6.06 2.90 -5.07
N GLY A 176 -6.27 2.30 -6.26
CA GLY A 176 -5.60 2.72 -7.49
C GLY A 176 -5.97 4.14 -7.90
N VAL A 177 -7.25 4.51 -7.81
CA VAL A 177 -7.72 5.88 -8.09
C VAL A 177 -7.11 6.87 -7.10
N LEU A 178 -7.08 6.55 -5.79
CA LEU A 178 -6.46 7.41 -4.77
C LEU A 178 -4.97 7.66 -5.04
N LEU A 179 -4.22 6.63 -5.44
CA LEU A 179 -2.80 6.78 -5.79
C LEU A 179 -2.61 7.64 -7.05
N ILE A 180 -3.47 7.49 -8.06
CA ILE A 180 -3.41 8.33 -9.27
C ILE A 180 -3.73 9.78 -8.92
N ILE A 181 -4.75 10.03 -8.11
CA ILE A 181 -5.09 11.39 -7.65
C ILE A 181 -3.91 12.00 -6.89
N GLY A 182 -3.28 11.23 -5.97
CA GLY A 182 -2.09 11.68 -5.26
C GLY A 182 -0.92 11.98 -6.20
N GLY A 183 -0.70 11.16 -7.23
CA GLY A 183 0.31 11.39 -8.26
C GLY A 183 0.05 12.65 -9.09
N ILE A 184 -1.20 12.89 -9.49
CA ILE A 184 -1.60 14.09 -10.22
C ILE A 184 -1.45 15.34 -9.35
N ASP A 185 -1.81 15.28 -8.07
CA ASP A 185 -1.66 16.40 -7.15
C ASP A 185 -0.18 16.78 -6.97
N VAL A 186 0.72 15.80 -6.90
CA VAL A 186 2.18 16.02 -6.91
C VAL A 186 2.61 16.74 -8.20
N VAL A 187 2.07 16.34 -9.37
CA VAL A 187 2.39 17.03 -10.64
C VAL A 187 1.94 18.48 -10.61
N ILE A 188 0.69 18.74 -10.25
CA ILE A 188 0.12 20.08 -10.26
C ILE A 188 0.88 21.00 -9.31
N ARG A 189 1.12 20.56 -8.10
CA ARG A 189 1.66 21.39 -7.02
C ARG A 189 3.17 21.59 -7.09
N TYR A 190 3.90 20.58 -7.53
CA TYR A 190 5.37 20.59 -7.48
C TYR A 190 6.04 20.77 -8.84
N ILE A 191 5.31 20.64 -9.95
CA ILE A 191 5.85 20.78 -11.31
C ILE A 191 5.29 22.04 -12.00
N VAL A 192 4.01 22.37 -11.78
CA VAL A 192 3.35 23.52 -12.43
C VAL A 192 3.53 24.80 -11.62
N HIS A 193 3.64 24.73 -10.29
CA HIS A 193 3.93 25.85 -9.39
C HIS A 193 5.37 25.82 -8.91
#